data_e449ad66b68c15a298710e641f8a667a
#
_entry.id   e449ad66b68c15a298710e641f8a667a
#
_cell.length_a   1.000
_cell.length_b   1.000
_cell.length_c   1.000
_cell.angle_alpha   90.00
_cell.angle_beta   90.00
_cell.angle_gamma   90.00
#
_symmetry.space_group_name_H-M   'P 1'
#
loop_
_entity.id
_entity.type
_entity.pdbx_description
1 polymer ?
#
loop_
_entity_poly.entity_id
_entity_poly.type
_entity_poly.pdbx_seq_one_letter_code
_entity_poly.pdbx_strand_id
1 'polypeptide(L)'
;MTAPAVPASLAEVLAFRHPGVIRRYCKDHGASPAEAQEVFQEMLKWLYLGSRCPADNEATAGCVMTPEIMKLDWMWHAFLLFTADYAAFCDRYFGFFLHHVPGDEAAEPATLEAVREQLERQYALVYDALGEQTLLVWYDECRYAATA
;
A
#
# COMPACT_ATOMS: atom_id res chain seq x y z
N MET A 1 24.71 2.24 2.38
CA MET A 1 24.12 2.62 1.09
C MET A 1 23.42 3.96 1.21
N THR A 2 23.69 4.85 0.30
CA THR A 2 23.12 6.20 0.35
C THR A 2 21.70 6.20 -0.23
N ALA A 3 20.81 6.96 0.39
CA ALA A 3 19.49 7.18 -0.16
C ALA A 3 19.61 7.86 -1.53
N PRO A 4 18.68 7.61 -2.46
CA PRO A 4 18.69 8.32 -3.73
C PRO A 4 18.56 9.82 -3.49
N ALA A 5 19.30 10.61 -4.26
CA ALA A 5 19.29 12.07 -4.14
C ALA A 5 17.88 12.64 -4.40
N VAL A 6 17.12 11.96 -5.27
CA VAL A 6 15.74 12.32 -5.59
C VAL A 6 14.90 11.05 -5.48
N PRO A 7 13.80 11.08 -4.72
CA PRO A 7 12.93 9.91 -4.62
C PRO A 7 12.39 9.50 -5.98
N ALA A 8 12.20 8.20 -6.18
CA ALA A 8 11.66 7.67 -7.43
C ALA A 8 10.25 8.22 -7.68
N SER A 9 9.94 8.45 -8.93
CA SER A 9 8.60 8.86 -9.33
C SER A 9 7.62 7.69 -9.24
N LEU A 10 6.33 8.01 -9.24
CA LEU A 10 5.30 6.98 -9.27
C LEU A 10 5.47 6.06 -10.48
N ALA A 11 5.75 6.63 -11.65
CA ALA A 11 5.95 5.84 -12.87
C ALA A 11 7.10 4.85 -12.72
N GLU A 12 8.19 5.27 -12.10
CA GLU A 12 9.33 4.39 -11.86
C GLU A 12 8.96 3.25 -10.91
N VAL A 13 8.25 3.54 -9.83
CA VAL A 13 7.80 2.53 -8.88
C VAL A 13 6.87 1.53 -9.57
N LEU A 14 5.92 2.02 -10.37
CA LEU A 14 4.96 1.17 -11.07
C LEU A 14 5.59 0.28 -12.15
N ALA A 15 6.80 0.60 -12.57
CA ALA A 15 7.53 -0.25 -13.53
C ALA A 15 8.13 -1.49 -12.88
N PHE A 16 8.18 -1.57 -11.57
CA PHE A 16 8.73 -2.72 -10.85
C PHE A 16 7.89 -3.98 -11.11
N ARG A 17 8.56 -5.10 -11.29
CA ARG A 17 7.93 -6.39 -11.56
C ARG A 17 8.52 -7.45 -10.66
N HIS A 18 7.67 -8.37 -10.19
CA HIS A 18 8.14 -9.48 -9.37
C HIS A 18 7.26 -10.71 -9.59
N PRO A 19 7.58 -11.54 -10.59
CA PRO A 19 6.74 -12.72 -10.89
C PRO A 19 6.56 -13.68 -9.72
N GLY A 20 7.55 -13.78 -8.84
CA GLY A 20 7.45 -14.65 -7.65
C GLY A 20 6.34 -14.23 -6.71
N VAL A 21 6.23 -12.93 -6.45
CA VAL A 21 5.15 -12.39 -5.61
C VAL A 21 3.79 -12.65 -6.25
N ILE A 22 3.69 -12.46 -7.55
CA ILE A 22 2.46 -12.73 -8.30
C ILE A 22 2.04 -14.19 -8.13
N ARG A 23 2.98 -15.13 -8.32
CA ARG A 23 2.69 -16.57 -8.18
C ARG A 23 2.24 -16.89 -6.75
N ARG A 24 2.88 -16.31 -5.76
CA ARG A 24 2.51 -16.55 -4.36
C ARG A 24 1.10 -16.06 -4.06
N TYR A 25 0.77 -14.87 -4.54
CA TYR A 25 -0.58 -14.32 -4.35
C TYR A 25 -1.63 -15.20 -5.03
N CYS A 26 -1.38 -15.63 -6.26
CA CYS A 26 -2.30 -16.51 -6.98
C CYS A 26 -2.54 -17.80 -6.21
N LYS A 27 -1.48 -18.38 -5.65
CA LYS A 27 -1.57 -19.61 -4.87
C LYS A 27 -2.42 -19.42 -3.62
N ASP A 28 -2.20 -18.33 -2.90
CA ASP A 28 -2.84 -18.10 -1.61
C ASP A 28 -4.30 -17.65 -1.75
N HIS A 29 -4.65 -16.97 -2.82
CA HIS A 29 -5.96 -16.33 -2.96
C HIS A 29 -6.78 -16.82 -4.16
N GLY A 30 -6.26 -17.76 -4.93
CA GLY A 30 -6.98 -18.29 -6.07
C GLY A 30 -7.19 -17.28 -7.20
N ALA A 31 -6.37 -16.26 -7.27
CA ALA A 31 -6.47 -15.24 -8.30
C ALA A 31 -5.81 -15.68 -9.59
N SER A 32 -6.29 -15.16 -10.73
CA SER A 32 -5.61 -15.34 -12.01
C SER A 32 -4.34 -14.47 -12.03
N PRO A 33 -3.35 -14.82 -12.87
CA PRO A 33 -2.18 -13.97 -13.03
C PRO A 33 -2.50 -12.54 -13.44
N ALA A 34 -3.51 -12.34 -14.27
CA ALA A 34 -3.92 -10.99 -14.69
C ALA A 34 -4.48 -10.17 -13.52
N GLU A 35 -5.36 -10.79 -12.71
CA GLU A 35 -5.88 -10.15 -11.51
C GLU A 35 -4.78 -9.83 -10.52
N ALA A 36 -3.87 -10.78 -10.29
CA ALA A 36 -2.77 -10.58 -9.37
C ALA A 36 -1.86 -9.45 -9.83
N GLN A 37 -1.58 -9.35 -11.12
CA GLN A 37 -0.77 -8.26 -11.65
C GLN A 37 -1.45 -6.91 -11.45
N GLU A 38 -2.76 -6.85 -11.62
CA GLU A 38 -3.52 -5.62 -11.35
C GLU A 38 -3.43 -5.23 -9.88
N VAL A 39 -3.64 -6.17 -8.96
CA VAL A 39 -3.53 -5.90 -7.53
C VAL A 39 -2.10 -5.50 -7.17
N PHE A 40 -1.11 -6.12 -7.81
CA PHE A 40 0.30 -5.76 -7.57
C PHE A 40 0.58 -4.31 -7.91
N GLN A 41 0.06 -3.83 -9.04
CA GLN A 41 0.20 -2.43 -9.44
C GLN A 41 -0.44 -1.50 -8.40
N GLU A 42 -1.60 -1.85 -7.91
CA GLU A 42 -2.29 -1.04 -6.90
C GLU A 42 -1.57 -1.08 -5.55
N MET A 43 -1.01 -2.22 -5.19
CA MET A 43 -0.17 -2.33 -3.99
C MET A 43 1.07 -1.42 -4.11
N LEU A 44 1.69 -1.36 -5.28
CA LEU A 44 2.82 -0.44 -5.49
C LEU A 44 2.40 1.03 -5.29
N LYS A 45 1.21 1.40 -5.74
CA LYS A 45 0.67 2.74 -5.46
C LYS A 45 0.53 2.98 -3.96
N TRP A 46 0.04 1.98 -3.23
CA TRP A 46 -0.10 2.07 -1.78
C TRP A 46 1.25 2.27 -1.10
N LEU A 47 2.27 1.52 -1.51
CA LEU A 47 3.61 1.68 -0.96
C LEU A 47 4.20 3.06 -1.29
N TYR A 48 3.98 3.53 -2.51
CA TYR A 48 4.40 4.86 -2.90
C TYR A 48 3.76 5.92 -2.00
N LEU A 49 2.46 5.82 -1.78
CA LEU A 49 1.74 6.72 -0.88
C LEU A 49 2.33 6.68 0.53
N GLY A 50 2.56 5.47 1.05
CA GLY A 50 3.15 5.28 2.38
C GLY A 50 4.54 5.91 2.49
N SER A 51 5.33 5.84 1.44
CA SER A 51 6.67 6.42 1.43
C SER A 51 6.66 7.95 1.48
N ARG A 52 5.53 8.56 1.16
CA ARG A 52 5.38 10.03 1.16
C ARG A 52 4.74 10.56 2.43
N CYS A 53 4.21 9.68 3.28
CA CYS A 53 3.65 10.10 4.55
C CYS A 53 4.78 10.46 5.52
N PRO A 54 4.61 11.52 6.33
CA PRO A 54 5.63 11.88 7.32
C PRO A 54 5.84 10.76 8.34
N ALA A 55 7.01 10.16 8.32
CA ALA A 55 7.32 9.00 9.15
C ALA A 55 7.53 9.33 10.63
N ASP A 56 7.70 10.59 10.94
CA ASP A 56 7.94 11.07 12.30
C ASP A 56 6.68 11.26 13.12
N ASN A 57 5.53 11.09 12.50
CA ASN A 57 4.25 11.33 13.16
C ASN A 57 3.52 10.00 13.37
N GLU A 58 3.83 9.36 14.48
CA GLU A 58 3.35 8.01 14.78
C GLU A 58 1.84 7.84 14.73
N ALA A 59 1.12 8.82 15.23
CA ALA A 59 -0.32 8.66 15.35
C ALA A 59 -1.08 8.90 14.05
N THR A 60 -0.52 9.68 13.15
CA THR A 60 -1.24 10.15 11.98
C THR A 60 -0.47 9.96 10.68
N ALA A 61 0.76 9.51 10.78
CA ALA A 61 1.64 9.40 9.62
C ALA A 61 1.17 8.32 8.66
N GLY A 62 0.65 7.25 9.21
CA GLY A 62 0.25 6.13 8.38
C GLY A 62 -1.12 6.33 7.77
N CYS A 63 -1.24 5.91 6.53
CA CYS A 63 -2.55 5.66 5.97
C CYS A 63 -3.05 4.35 6.54
N VAL A 64 -4.35 4.26 6.80
CA VAL A 64 -4.93 3.04 7.36
C VAL A 64 -5.43 2.15 6.25
N MET A 65 -5.18 0.85 6.42
CA MET A 65 -5.72 -0.17 5.55
C MET A 65 -7.18 -0.40 5.92
N THR A 66 -8.07 -0.24 4.97
CA THR A 66 -9.51 -0.40 5.20
C THR A 66 -10.03 -1.61 4.41
N PRO A 67 -11.22 -2.13 4.77
CA PRO A 67 -11.78 -3.26 4.04
C PRO A 67 -11.94 -3.02 2.54
N GLU A 68 -12.16 -1.78 2.12
CA GLU A 68 -12.35 -1.42 0.71
C GLU A 68 -11.14 -1.74 -0.16
N ILE A 69 -9.95 -1.76 0.44
CA ILE A 69 -8.70 -2.00 -0.28
C ILE A 69 -7.89 -3.18 0.30
N MET A 70 -8.56 -4.12 0.93
CA MET A 70 -7.91 -5.21 1.64
C MET A 70 -7.02 -6.08 0.74
N LYS A 71 -7.35 -6.22 -0.54
CA LYS A 71 -6.52 -6.99 -1.45
C LYS A 71 -5.11 -6.40 -1.62
N LEU A 72 -4.97 -5.10 -1.46
CA LEU A 72 -3.66 -4.45 -1.47
C LEU A 72 -2.82 -4.92 -0.28
N ASP A 73 -3.44 -5.06 0.88
CA ASP A 73 -2.77 -5.59 2.07
C ASP A 73 -2.34 -7.04 1.87
N TRP A 74 -3.19 -7.85 1.28
CA TRP A 74 -2.86 -9.24 0.97
C TRP A 74 -1.66 -9.34 0.03
N MET A 75 -1.62 -8.49 -0.98
CA MET A 75 -0.49 -8.46 -1.92
C MET A 75 0.79 -7.98 -1.22
N TRP A 76 0.68 -6.98 -0.35
CA TRP A 76 1.82 -6.51 0.42
C TRP A 76 2.37 -7.63 1.30
N HIS A 77 1.49 -8.40 1.96
CA HIS A 77 1.92 -9.57 2.75
C HIS A 77 2.67 -10.59 1.88
N ALA A 78 2.19 -10.85 0.68
CA ALA A 78 2.88 -11.74 -0.24
C ALA A 78 4.29 -11.22 -0.56
N PHE A 79 4.42 -9.92 -0.81
CA PHE A 79 5.71 -9.29 -1.10
C PHE A 79 6.65 -9.38 0.10
N LEU A 80 6.12 -9.15 1.32
CA LEU A 80 6.93 -9.19 2.54
C LEU A 80 7.57 -10.56 2.80
N LEU A 81 7.00 -11.63 2.28
CA LEU A 81 7.60 -12.95 2.39
C LEU A 81 8.93 -13.05 1.64
N PHE A 82 9.13 -12.22 0.64
CA PHE A 82 10.38 -12.13 -0.11
C PHE A 82 11.23 -11.04 0.52
N THR A 83 11.69 -11.28 1.75
CA THR A 83 12.28 -10.25 2.60
C THR A 83 13.45 -9.52 1.97
N ALA A 84 14.36 -10.25 1.33
CA ALA A 84 15.53 -9.63 0.70
C ALA A 84 15.12 -8.74 -0.47
N ASP A 85 14.18 -9.22 -1.28
CA ASP A 85 13.71 -8.47 -2.43
C ASP A 85 12.90 -7.24 -2.01
N TYR A 86 12.10 -7.39 -0.95
CA TYR A 86 11.34 -6.27 -0.41
C TYR A 86 12.28 -5.18 0.15
N ALA A 87 13.30 -5.59 0.90
CA ALA A 87 14.28 -4.64 1.44
C ALA A 87 15.00 -3.90 0.32
N ALA A 88 15.41 -4.63 -0.72
CA ALA A 88 16.09 -4.03 -1.88
C ALA A 88 15.16 -3.06 -2.63
N PHE A 89 13.90 -3.42 -2.78
CA PHE A 89 12.89 -2.55 -3.38
C PHE A 89 12.76 -1.23 -2.61
N CYS A 90 12.59 -1.32 -1.30
CA CYS A 90 12.46 -0.13 -0.46
C CYS A 90 13.69 0.77 -0.56
N ASP A 91 14.86 0.16 -0.50
CA ASP A 91 16.12 0.91 -0.59
C ASP A 91 16.24 1.63 -1.94
N ARG A 92 15.93 0.92 -3.02
CA ARG A 92 16.06 1.48 -4.36
C ARG A 92 15.09 2.62 -4.64
N TYR A 93 13.82 2.45 -4.27
CA TYR A 93 12.77 3.40 -4.67
C TYR A 93 12.47 4.45 -3.61
N PHE A 94 12.66 4.13 -2.35
CA PHE A 94 12.31 5.04 -1.25
C PHE A 94 13.51 5.56 -0.48
N GLY A 95 14.58 4.80 -0.41
CA GLY A 95 15.76 5.17 0.38
C GLY A 95 15.63 4.81 1.86
N PHE A 96 14.55 4.13 2.25
CA PHE A 96 14.35 3.64 3.61
C PHE A 96 13.41 2.44 3.56
N PHE A 97 13.44 1.65 4.64
CA PHE A 97 12.58 0.45 4.74
C PHE A 97 11.19 0.86 5.21
N LEU A 98 10.19 0.57 4.38
CA LEU A 98 8.81 0.86 4.72
C LEU A 98 8.23 -0.34 5.48
N HIS A 99 8.08 -0.17 6.79
CA HIS A 99 7.56 -1.22 7.65
C HIS A 99 6.06 -1.42 7.47
N HIS A 100 5.64 -2.67 7.54
CA HIS A 100 4.23 -3.03 7.64
C HIS A 100 3.93 -3.24 9.12
N VAL A 101 3.15 -2.34 9.71
CA VAL A 101 2.83 -2.40 11.13
C VAL A 101 1.39 -2.87 11.29
N PRO A 102 1.16 -4.02 11.95
CA PRO A 102 -0.21 -4.48 12.19
C PRO A 102 -0.92 -3.56 13.18
N GLY A 103 -2.25 -3.53 13.08
CA GLY A 103 -3.05 -2.78 14.03
C GLY A 103 -2.87 -3.31 15.45
N ASP A 104 -2.99 -2.44 16.44
CA ASP A 104 -2.92 -2.82 17.84
C ASP A 104 -4.33 -3.16 18.34
N GLU A 105 -4.60 -4.44 18.47
CA GLU A 105 -5.90 -4.91 18.96
C GLU A 105 -6.19 -4.54 20.42
N ALA A 106 -5.14 -4.22 21.17
CA ALA A 106 -5.29 -3.80 22.57
C ALA A 106 -5.55 -2.30 22.71
N ALA A 107 -5.41 -1.55 21.64
CA ALA A 107 -5.67 -0.11 21.66
C ALA A 107 -7.16 0.16 21.83
N GLU A 108 -7.50 1.27 22.49
CA GLU A 108 -8.89 1.67 22.59
C GLU A 108 -9.45 2.02 21.21
N PRO A 109 -10.71 1.67 20.93
CA PRO A 109 -11.32 2.02 19.65
C PRO A 109 -11.32 3.52 19.44
N ALA A 110 -10.95 3.97 18.26
CA ALA A 110 -11.02 5.37 17.92
C ALA A 110 -12.49 5.82 17.86
N THR A 111 -12.72 7.09 18.16
CA THR A 111 -14.05 7.66 18.01
C THR A 111 -14.42 7.72 16.54
N LEU A 112 -15.72 7.70 16.26
CA LEU A 112 -16.22 7.81 14.89
C LEU A 112 -15.73 9.10 14.21
N GLU A 113 -15.70 10.19 14.95
CA GLU A 113 -15.21 11.46 14.44
C GLU A 113 -13.72 11.41 14.09
N ALA A 114 -12.91 10.80 14.96
CA ALA A 114 -11.47 10.67 14.70
C ALA A 114 -11.21 9.80 13.45
N VAL A 115 -11.97 8.72 13.28
CA VAL A 115 -11.86 7.87 12.10
C VAL A 115 -12.23 8.65 10.84
N ARG A 116 -13.31 9.42 10.91
CA ARG A 116 -13.73 10.25 9.77
C ARG A 116 -12.66 11.24 9.37
N GLU A 117 -12.10 11.96 10.33
CA GLU A 117 -11.04 12.94 10.05
C GLU A 117 -9.81 12.30 9.44
N GLN A 118 -9.43 11.12 9.94
CA GLN A 118 -8.28 10.40 9.41
C GLN A 118 -8.53 9.95 7.96
N LEU A 119 -9.72 9.44 7.67
CA LEU A 119 -10.08 9.01 6.31
C LEU A 119 -10.15 10.20 5.36
N GLU A 120 -10.67 11.34 5.80
CA GLU A 120 -10.70 12.55 4.97
C GLU A 120 -9.29 12.97 4.56
N ARG A 121 -8.36 12.96 5.51
CA ARG A 121 -6.96 13.26 5.22
C ARG A 121 -6.35 12.23 4.26
N GLN A 122 -6.68 10.96 4.45
CA GLN A 122 -6.18 9.89 3.60
C GLN A 122 -6.72 10.02 2.17
N TYR A 123 -7.99 10.32 2.01
CA TYR A 123 -8.58 10.52 0.69
C TYR A 123 -7.91 11.70 -0.04
N ALA A 124 -7.62 12.77 0.68
CA ALA A 124 -6.92 13.91 0.09
C ALA A 124 -5.51 13.52 -0.36
N LEU A 125 -4.81 12.72 0.43
CA LEU A 125 -3.48 12.23 0.08
C LEU A 125 -3.52 11.32 -1.15
N VAL A 126 -4.50 10.43 -1.22
CA VAL A 126 -4.67 9.55 -2.39
C VAL A 126 -4.96 10.39 -3.64
N TYR A 127 -5.86 11.36 -3.52
CA TYR A 127 -6.19 12.24 -4.63
C TYR A 127 -4.94 12.98 -5.13
N ASP A 128 -4.19 13.58 -4.22
CA ASP A 128 -3.03 14.40 -4.58
C ASP A 128 -1.88 13.56 -5.15
N ALA A 129 -1.61 12.39 -4.58
CA ALA A 129 -0.46 11.58 -4.96
C ALA A 129 -0.76 10.61 -6.10
N LEU A 130 -1.99 10.09 -6.17
CA LEU A 130 -2.35 8.99 -7.08
C LEU A 130 -3.44 9.35 -8.08
N GLY A 131 -4.15 10.46 -7.86
CA GLY A 131 -5.16 10.95 -8.78
C GLY A 131 -6.58 10.53 -8.45
N GLU A 132 -7.52 11.22 -9.07
CA GLU A 132 -8.95 11.01 -8.83
C GLU A 132 -9.40 9.58 -9.17
N GLN A 133 -8.90 9.04 -10.28
CA GLN A 133 -9.32 7.72 -10.72
C GLN A 133 -8.98 6.65 -9.70
N THR A 134 -7.78 6.70 -9.13
CA THR A 134 -7.38 5.76 -8.09
C THR A 134 -8.27 5.89 -6.86
N LEU A 135 -8.57 7.13 -6.45
CA LEU A 135 -9.44 7.37 -5.30
C LEU A 135 -10.81 6.72 -5.51
N LEU A 136 -11.40 6.89 -6.68
CA LEU A 136 -12.73 6.35 -7.00
C LEU A 136 -12.70 4.82 -7.07
N VAL A 137 -11.69 4.26 -7.72
CA VAL A 137 -11.58 2.79 -7.86
C VAL A 137 -11.40 2.13 -6.49
N TRP A 138 -10.61 2.74 -5.63
CA TRP A 138 -10.32 2.18 -4.31
C TRP A 138 -11.52 2.28 -3.36
N TYR A 139 -12.14 3.45 -3.25
CA TYR A 139 -13.08 3.75 -2.16
C TYR A 139 -14.52 3.87 -2.60
N ASP A 140 -14.80 4.15 -3.85
CA ASP A 140 -16.16 4.23 -4.36
C ASP A 140 -16.58 2.93 -5.03
N GLU A 141 -15.81 2.44 -6.01
CA GLU A 141 -16.07 1.15 -6.65
C GLU A 141 -15.75 -0.03 -5.72
N CYS A 142 -14.84 0.17 -4.77
CA CYS A 142 -14.36 -0.89 -3.87
C CYS A 142 -13.88 -2.12 -4.65
N ARG A 143 -13.18 -1.88 -5.75
CA ARG A 143 -12.75 -2.97 -6.66
C ARG A 143 -11.83 -3.97 -5.96
N TYR A 144 -11.04 -3.51 -5.00
CA TYR A 144 -10.05 -4.33 -4.31
C TYR A 144 -10.48 -4.73 -2.90
N ALA A 145 -11.77 -4.63 -2.62
CA ALA A 145 -12.31 -5.13 -1.36
C ALA A 145 -12.23 -6.65 -1.32
N ALA A 146 -12.03 -7.19 -0.12
CA ALA A 146 -12.13 -8.62 0.07
C ALA A 146 -13.56 -9.03 -0.21
N THR A 147 -13.74 -9.98 -1.12
CA THR A 147 -15.07 -10.54 -1.36
C THR A 147 -15.39 -11.56 -0.27
N ALA A 148 -16.63 -11.52 0.14
CA ALA A 148 -17.11 -12.47 1.15
C ALA A 148 -17.04 -13.92 0.63
#